data_81f3fcb2110a6f6a1e03c9af6150942d
#
_entry.id   81f3fcb2110a6f6a1e03c9af6150942d
#
_cell.length_a   1.000
_cell.length_b   1.000
_cell.length_c   1.000
_cell.angle_alpha   90.00
_cell.angle_beta   90.00
_cell.angle_gamma   90.00
#
_symmetry.space_group_name_H-M   'P 1'
#
loop_
_entity.id
_entity.type
_entity.pdbx_description
1 polymer ?
#
loop_
_entity_poly.entity_id
_entity_poly.type
_entity_poly.pdbx_seq_one_letter_code
_entity_poly.pdbx_strand_id
1 'polypeptide(L)'
;MDYINKEKAKLVWTQKDWEDKHFEAKKKVLEYPNYSANIDHASNWGKAILKKFSSSFFTVTRLLPEKKKKDVQIIYAAVRYPDEVVDSFNLSKSEKVQILKRFELEFVKSKNYKNIYEMLNNNISLTIAGFRDVCNRYKIPDKYYIAFLDAMKKDIESSVYKDWKDLIDNYIFGSATVVGYFLSYVYGHSKNSSLGECMETSKSLAIALQLTNFARDVSEDSIRGRCYLPKDQKDHKNQIIYNGVINKNIDDIISSKLLLANEAKRWYEKCSNRIDNFTEDSRLAIKACHTLYSKLNNKILKQENNFQRESLSVVEKISIIPKNQYLKLAIALVMNK
;
A
#
# COMPACT_ATOMS: atom_id res chain seq x y z
N MET A 1 -22.48 4.54 17.58
CA MET A 1 -21.05 4.68 17.21
C MET A 1 -20.14 3.63 17.86
N ASP A 2 -20.43 3.12 19.04
CA ASP A 2 -19.56 2.16 19.74
C ASP A 2 -19.51 0.72 19.20
N TYR A 3 -20.57 0.26 18.53
CA TYR A 3 -20.62 -1.11 17.99
C TYR A 3 -19.71 -1.31 16.78
N ILE A 4 -19.61 -0.31 15.90
CA ILE A 4 -18.76 -0.35 14.69
C ILE A 4 -17.28 -0.34 15.06
N ASN A 5 -16.91 0.37 16.13
CA ASN A 5 -15.53 0.41 16.62
C ASN A 5 -15.09 -0.90 17.31
N LYS A 6 -16.01 -1.63 17.96
CA LYS A 6 -15.68 -2.91 18.63
C LYS A 6 -15.47 -4.07 17.66
N GLU A 7 -16.17 -4.13 16.53
CA GLU A 7 -15.95 -5.18 15.51
C GLU A 7 -14.68 -4.93 14.70
N LYS A 8 -14.34 -3.67 14.38
CA LYS A 8 -13.08 -3.34 13.70
C LYS A 8 -11.86 -3.58 14.59
N ALA A 9 -11.95 -3.33 15.91
CA ALA A 9 -10.87 -3.57 16.86
C ALA A 9 -10.46 -5.06 16.98
N LYS A 10 -11.37 -6.00 16.71
CA LYS A 10 -11.08 -7.46 16.68
C LYS A 10 -10.36 -7.94 15.42
N LEU A 11 -10.31 -7.13 14.36
CA LEU A 11 -9.79 -7.53 13.04
C LEU A 11 -8.34 -7.12 12.79
N VAL A 12 -7.79 -6.16 13.52
CA VAL A 12 -6.44 -5.63 13.34
C VAL A 12 -5.49 -6.30 14.33
N TRP A 13 -4.27 -6.66 13.89
CA TRP A 13 -3.24 -7.12 14.81
C TRP A 13 -2.81 -5.96 15.71
N THR A 14 -2.72 -6.21 17.00
CA THR A 14 -2.03 -5.30 17.93
C THR A 14 -0.53 -5.32 17.65
N GLN A 15 0.21 -4.36 18.20
CA GLN A 15 1.67 -4.38 18.13
C GLN A 15 2.22 -5.72 18.67
N LYS A 16 1.70 -6.21 19.79
CA LYS A 16 2.11 -7.50 20.38
C LYS A 16 1.82 -8.67 19.43
N ASP A 17 0.63 -8.74 18.81
CA ASP A 17 0.31 -9.78 17.83
C ASP A 17 1.31 -9.78 16.67
N TRP A 18 1.72 -8.59 16.23
CA TRP A 18 2.70 -8.43 15.16
C TRP A 18 4.08 -8.93 15.60
N GLU A 19 4.54 -8.52 16.78
CA GLU A 19 5.84 -8.92 17.33
C GLU A 19 5.93 -10.44 17.56
N ASP A 20 4.90 -11.05 18.16
CA ASP A 20 4.84 -12.48 18.40
C ASP A 20 4.90 -13.28 17.08
N LYS A 21 4.09 -12.89 16.09
CA LYS A 21 4.07 -13.54 14.77
C LYS A 21 5.36 -13.33 13.98
N HIS A 22 5.96 -12.14 14.09
CA HIS A 22 7.26 -11.84 13.49
C HIS A 22 8.38 -12.69 14.12
N PHE A 23 8.36 -12.83 15.44
CA PHE A 23 9.32 -13.68 16.16
C PHE A 23 9.24 -15.14 15.69
N GLU A 24 8.04 -15.72 15.60
CA GLU A 24 7.83 -17.07 15.10
C GLU A 24 8.29 -17.24 13.64
N ALA A 25 8.01 -16.26 12.78
CA ALA A 25 8.47 -16.28 11.40
C ALA A 25 10.01 -16.20 11.30
N LYS A 26 10.65 -15.34 12.11
CA LYS A 26 12.11 -15.23 12.20
C LYS A 26 12.76 -16.53 12.65
N LYS A 27 12.20 -17.18 13.67
CA LYS A 27 12.69 -18.47 14.21
C LYS A 27 12.76 -19.53 13.12
N LYS A 28 11.71 -19.66 12.31
CA LYS A 28 11.67 -20.62 11.18
C LYS A 28 12.78 -20.40 10.16
N VAL A 29 13.15 -19.14 9.88
CA VAL A 29 14.26 -18.84 8.97
C VAL A 29 15.58 -19.28 9.57
N LEU A 30 15.79 -19.06 10.86
CA LEU A 30 17.03 -19.40 11.55
C LEU A 30 17.22 -20.92 11.72
N GLU A 31 16.14 -21.68 11.79
CA GLU A 31 16.18 -23.16 11.83
C GLU A 31 16.62 -23.79 10.50
N TYR A 32 16.42 -23.09 9.38
CA TYR A 32 16.71 -23.59 8.04
C TYR A 32 17.60 -22.63 7.25
N PRO A 33 18.93 -22.66 7.40
CA PRO A 33 19.86 -21.69 6.79
C PRO A 33 20.03 -21.87 5.26
N ASN A 34 19.00 -22.27 4.55
CA ASN A 34 18.97 -22.41 3.10
C ASN A 34 18.37 -21.15 2.46
N TYR A 35 19.05 -20.56 1.50
CA TYR A 35 18.64 -19.30 0.85
C TYR A 35 17.22 -19.36 0.26
N SER A 36 16.87 -20.44 -0.46
CA SER A 36 15.54 -20.59 -1.04
C SER A 36 14.46 -20.68 0.04
N ALA A 37 14.70 -21.47 1.09
CA ALA A 37 13.79 -21.58 2.23
C ALA A 37 13.63 -20.24 2.96
N ASN A 38 14.70 -19.46 3.10
CA ASN A 38 14.67 -18.15 3.74
C ASN A 38 13.77 -17.15 2.99
N ILE A 39 13.84 -17.14 1.64
CA ILE A 39 12.93 -16.35 0.81
C ILE A 39 11.49 -16.81 0.99
N ASP A 40 11.25 -18.11 1.03
CA ASP A 40 9.91 -18.67 1.20
C ASP A 40 9.32 -18.31 2.56
N HIS A 41 10.09 -18.37 3.63
CA HIS A 41 9.66 -17.95 4.97
C HIS A 41 9.38 -16.44 5.03
N ALA A 42 10.25 -15.59 4.45
CA ALA A 42 10.02 -14.15 4.37
C ALA A 42 8.77 -13.81 3.53
N SER A 43 8.55 -14.54 2.43
CA SER A 43 7.35 -14.41 1.60
C SER A 43 6.08 -14.87 2.34
N ASN A 44 6.14 -15.99 3.08
CA ASN A 44 5.00 -16.47 3.87
C ASN A 44 4.63 -15.47 4.98
N TRP A 45 5.62 -14.84 5.60
CA TRP A 45 5.40 -13.72 6.52
C TRP A 45 4.66 -12.58 5.82
N GLY A 46 5.17 -12.12 4.67
CA GLY A 46 4.53 -11.08 3.85
C GLY A 46 3.12 -11.46 3.39
N LYS A 47 2.90 -12.73 3.01
CA LYS A 47 1.59 -13.27 2.64
C LYS A 47 0.59 -13.19 3.79
N ALA A 48 0.99 -13.52 5.01
CA ALA A 48 0.12 -13.44 6.19
C ALA A 48 -0.33 -11.99 6.44
N ILE A 49 0.60 -11.03 6.35
CA ILE A 49 0.31 -9.61 6.47
C ILE A 49 -0.62 -9.14 5.35
N LEU A 50 -0.29 -9.45 4.10
CA LEU A 50 -1.09 -9.04 2.94
C LEU A 50 -2.53 -9.59 3.02
N LYS A 51 -2.69 -10.85 3.39
CA LYS A 51 -4.01 -11.48 3.58
C LYS A 51 -4.82 -10.79 4.69
N LYS A 52 -4.17 -10.36 5.76
CA LYS A 52 -4.81 -9.72 6.91
C LYS A 52 -5.24 -8.29 6.60
N PHE A 53 -4.37 -7.50 5.97
CA PHE A 53 -4.53 -6.05 5.90
C PHE A 53 -5.07 -5.54 4.54
N SER A 54 -5.02 -6.34 3.47
CA SER A 54 -5.53 -5.91 2.16
C SER A 54 -6.11 -7.06 1.34
N SER A 55 -7.41 -7.32 1.50
CA SER A 55 -8.11 -8.34 0.71
C SER A 55 -8.10 -8.03 -0.81
N SER A 56 -8.14 -6.76 -1.19
CA SER A 56 -8.11 -6.33 -2.59
C SER A 56 -6.75 -6.59 -3.21
N PHE A 57 -5.68 -6.12 -2.56
CA PHE A 57 -4.32 -6.31 -3.07
C PHE A 57 -3.89 -7.79 -2.99
N PHE A 58 -4.32 -8.51 -1.95
CA PHE A 58 -4.13 -9.96 -1.86
C PHE A 58 -4.74 -10.70 -3.06
N THR A 59 -5.94 -10.32 -3.49
CA THR A 59 -6.60 -10.95 -4.64
C THR A 59 -5.81 -10.73 -5.94
N VAL A 60 -5.39 -9.52 -6.22
CA VAL A 60 -4.69 -9.21 -7.49
C VAL A 60 -3.27 -9.78 -7.53
N THR A 61 -2.57 -9.87 -6.40
CA THR A 61 -1.22 -10.46 -6.37
C THR A 61 -1.20 -11.94 -6.71
N ARG A 62 -2.33 -12.64 -6.58
CA ARG A 62 -2.45 -14.06 -6.95
C ARG A 62 -2.41 -14.29 -8.47
N LEU A 63 -2.57 -13.23 -9.25
CA LEU A 63 -2.47 -13.28 -10.71
C LEU A 63 -1.02 -13.18 -11.20
N LEU A 64 -0.06 -12.93 -10.31
CA LEU A 64 1.36 -12.89 -10.63
C LEU A 64 1.98 -14.30 -10.69
N PRO A 65 3.04 -14.50 -11.48
CA PRO A 65 3.91 -15.67 -11.40
C PRO A 65 4.47 -15.85 -9.99
N GLU A 66 4.73 -17.10 -9.58
CA GLU A 66 5.10 -17.44 -8.20
C GLU A 66 6.26 -16.61 -7.66
N LYS A 67 7.33 -16.46 -8.44
CA LYS A 67 8.50 -15.68 -8.04
C LYS A 67 8.15 -14.22 -7.75
N LYS A 68 7.47 -13.55 -8.69
CA LYS A 68 7.06 -12.13 -8.53
C LYS A 68 6.05 -11.96 -7.39
N LYS A 69 5.16 -12.93 -7.22
CA LYS A 69 4.19 -12.95 -6.11
C LYS A 69 4.89 -12.96 -4.75
N LYS A 70 5.90 -13.82 -4.57
CA LYS A 70 6.71 -13.87 -3.35
C LYS A 70 7.38 -12.54 -3.06
N ASP A 71 8.00 -11.93 -4.07
CA ASP A 71 8.68 -10.65 -3.93
C ASP A 71 7.73 -9.52 -3.57
N VAL A 72 6.54 -9.47 -4.18
CA VAL A 72 5.48 -8.49 -3.85
C VAL A 72 4.96 -8.67 -2.43
N GLN A 73 4.83 -9.90 -1.95
CA GLN A 73 4.44 -10.18 -0.56
C GLN A 73 5.48 -9.66 0.44
N ILE A 74 6.77 -9.84 0.15
CA ILE A 74 7.88 -9.31 0.96
C ILE A 74 7.86 -7.77 0.96
N ILE A 75 7.72 -7.14 -0.21
CA ILE A 75 7.60 -5.68 -0.32
C ILE A 75 6.42 -5.17 0.51
N TYR A 76 5.27 -5.84 0.42
CA TYR A 76 4.07 -5.45 1.16
C TYR A 76 4.30 -5.43 2.68
N ALA A 77 5.02 -6.43 3.23
CA ALA A 77 5.35 -6.44 4.65
C ALA A 77 6.19 -5.23 5.06
N ALA A 78 7.17 -4.85 4.22
CA ALA A 78 8.07 -3.74 4.50
C ALA A 78 7.39 -2.37 4.50
N VAL A 79 6.32 -2.21 3.70
CA VAL A 79 5.55 -0.96 3.68
C VAL A 79 4.38 -0.98 4.68
N ARG A 80 3.79 -2.15 4.94
CA ARG A 80 2.61 -2.22 5.82
C ARG A 80 2.95 -2.03 7.30
N TYR A 81 4.07 -2.52 7.79
CA TYR A 81 4.42 -2.37 9.21
C TYR A 81 4.60 -0.91 9.63
N PRO A 82 5.39 -0.07 8.92
CA PRO A 82 5.48 1.36 9.23
C PRO A 82 4.12 2.08 9.17
N ASP A 83 3.26 1.71 8.22
CA ASP A 83 1.90 2.23 8.10
C ASP A 83 1.03 1.89 9.34
N GLU A 84 1.07 0.64 9.84
CA GLU A 84 0.36 0.25 11.07
C GLU A 84 0.92 0.93 12.32
N VAL A 85 2.22 1.16 12.39
CA VAL A 85 2.86 1.92 13.49
C VAL A 85 2.27 3.32 13.57
N VAL A 86 2.05 3.96 12.44
CA VAL A 86 1.53 5.33 12.39
C VAL A 86 0.02 5.35 12.63
N ASP A 87 -0.73 4.42 12.05
CA ASP A 87 -2.18 4.49 11.98
C ASP A 87 -2.93 3.74 13.07
N SER A 88 -2.42 2.57 13.48
CA SER A 88 -3.23 1.61 14.24
C SER A 88 -2.69 1.27 15.62
N PHE A 89 -1.38 1.29 15.83
CA PHE A 89 -0.81 0.94 17.12
C PHE A 89 -1.04 2.06 18.14
N ASN A 90 -1.46 1.68 19.34
CA ASN A 90 -1.64 2.61 20.44
C ASN A 90 -0.29 3.02 21.04
N LEU A 91 0.39 3.93 20.37
CA LEU A 91 1.73 4.43 20.67
C LEU A 91 1.73 5.96 20.75
N SER A 92 2.56 6.50 21.62
CA SER A 92 2.87 7.92 21.64
C SER A 92 3.60 8.36 20.36
N LYS A 93 3.56 9.65 20.03
CA LYS A 93 4.30 10.19 18.88
C LYS A 93 5.79 9.87 18.96
N SER A 94 6.39 9.97 20.14
CA SER A 94 7.81 9.65 20.36
C SER A 94 8.13 8.19 20.04
N GLU A 95 7.31 7.24 20.52
CA GLU A 95 7.49 5.81 20.25
C GLU A 95 7.37 5.51 18.75
N LYS A 96 6.37 6.09 18.05
CA LYS A 96 6.22 5.97 16.59
C LYS A 96 7.47 6.43 15.86
N VAL A 97 8.00 7.60 16.20
CA VAL A 97 9.24 8.14 15.61
C VAL A 97 10.43 7.21 15.88
N GLN A 98 10.57 6.69 17.11
CA GLN A 98 11.65 5.78 17.44
C GLN A 98 11.59 4.47 16.64
N ILE A 99 10.39 3.89 16.47
CA ILE A 99 10.21 2.67 15.68
C ILE A 99 10.58 2.92 14.21
N LEU A 100 10.12 4.02 13.61
CA LEU A 100 10.44 4.36 12.22
C LEU A 100 11.95 4.62 12.04
N LYS A 101 12.61 5.31 12.97
CA LYS A 101 14.07 5.49 12.97
C LYS A 101 14.82 4.16 13.07
N ARG A 102 14.36 3.25 13.94
CA ARG A 102 14.94 1.90 14.04
C ARG A 102 14.84 1.15 12.70
N PHE A 103 13.68 1.18 12.05
CA PHE A 103 13.48 0.57 10.74
C PHE A 103 14.43 1.13 9.68
N GLU A 104 14.61 2.44 9.67
CA GLU A 104 15.56 3.10 8.77
C GLU A 104 17.01 2.67 9.05
N LEU A 105 17.43 2.64 10.31
CA LEU A 105 18.76 2.18 10.71
C LEU A 105 18.99 0.71 10.36
N GLU A 106 18.02 -0.17 10.61
CA GLU A 106 18.09 -1.57 10.19
C GLU A 106 18.25 -1.69 8.68
N PHE A 107 17.48 -0.92 7.89
CA PHE A 107 17.57 -0.92 6.45
C PHE A 107 18.92 -0.43 5.94
N VAL A 108 19.46 0.65 6.49
CA VAL A 108 20.80 1.14 6.14
C VAL A 108 21.87 0.10 6.53
N LYS A 109 21.81 -0.44 7.74
CA LYS A 109 22.76 -1.44 8.25
C LYS A 109 22.72 -2.74 7.43
N SER A 110 21.55 -3.12 6.90
CA SER A 110 21.36 -4.37 6.15
C SER A 110 22.22 -4.50 4.89
N LYS A 111 22.74 -3.39 4.35
CA LYS A 111 23.70 -3.39 3.22
C LYS A 111 25.00 -4.14 3.49
N ASN A 112 25.40 -4.25 4.75
CA ASN A 112 26.67 -4.84 5.16
C ASN A 112 26.64 -6.37 5.14
N TYR A 113 25.47 -6.97 4.85
CA TYR A 113 25.25 -8.41 4.93
C TYR A 113 24.84 -8.99 3.56
N LYS A 114 25.27 -10.21 3.29
CA LYS A 114 25.10 -10.85 1.98
C LYS A 114 23.74 -11.49 1.76
N ASN A 115 23.09 -11.96 2.84
CA ASN A 115 21.85 -12.72 2.74
C ASN A 115 20.96 -12.54 3.97
N ILE A 116 19.72 -13.03 3.89
CA ILE A 116 18.70 -12.92 4.94
C ILE A 116 19.20 -13.52 6.25
N TYR A 117 19.85 -14.70 6.22
CA TYR A 117 20.32 -15.39 7.42
C TYR A 117 21.36 -14.56 8.19
N GLU A 118 22.35 -14.01 7.49
CA GLU A 118 23.36 -13.11 8.12
C GLU A 118 22.68 -11.87 8.73
N MET A 119 21.72 -11.27 8.02
CA MET A 119 20.97 -10.10 8.53
C MET A 119 20.23 -10.41 9.83
N LEU A 120 19.55 -11.57 9.90
CA LEU A 120 18.80 -11.99 11.09
C LEU A 120 19.70 -12.25 12.30
N ASN A 121 20.90 -12.84 12.08
CA ASN A 121 21.89 -13.08 13.15
C ASN A 121 22.54 -11.76 13.64
N ASN A 122 22.44 -10.68 12.85
CA ASN A 122 22.94 -9.36 13.21
C ASN A 122 21.81 -8.39 13.63
N ASN A 123 20.70 -8.94 14.15
CA ASN A 123 19.57 -8.23 14.71
C ASN A 123 18.80 -7.35 13.70
N ILE A 124 18.89 -7.64 12.41
CA ILE A 124 17.96 -7.08 11.42
C ILE A 124 16.64 -7.85 11.48
N SER A 125 15.51 -7.16 11.42
CA SER A 125 14.20 -7.78 11.38
C SER A 125 13.98 -8.59 10.10
N LEU A 126 13.18 -9.66 10.14
CA LEU A 126 12.85 -10.45 8.95
C LEU A 126 12.20 -9.61 7.86
N THR A 127 11.38 -8.65 8.24
CA THR A 127 10.74 -7.71 7.31
C THR A 127 11.78 -6.93 6.51
N ILE A 128 12.75 -6.33 7.18
CA ILE A 128 13.84 -5.56 6.53
C ILE A 128 14.80 -6.48 5.78
N ALA A 129 15.17 -7.62 6.36
CA ALA A 129 16.08 -8.58 5.72
C ALA A 129 15.50 -9.12 4.40
N GLY A 130 14.23 -9.52 4.40
CA GLY A 130 13.54 -9.95 3.17
C GLY A 130 13.44 -8.83 2.14
N PHE A 131 13.08 -7.61 2.56
CA PHE A 131 12.98 -6.48 1.65
C PHE A 131 14.35 -6.07 1.07
N ARG A 132 15.41 -6.08 1.88
CA ARG A 132 16.79 -5.84 1.41
C ARG A 132 17.21 -6.87 0.35
N ASP A 133 16.88 -8.14 0.55
CA ASP A 133 17.14 -9.18 -0.44
C ASP A 133 16.43 -8.88 -1.78
N VAL A 134 15.16 -8.47 -1.75
CA VAL A 134 14.44 -8.01 -2.95
C VAL A 134 15.15 -6.81 -3.58
N CYS A 135 15.52 -5.79 -2.79
CA CYS A 135 16.22 -4.61 -3.30
C CYS A 135 17.54 -4.99 -4.00
N ASN A 136 18.32 -5.90 -3.42
CA ASN A 136 19.58 -6.35 -4.00
C ASN A 136 19.37 -7.09 -5.33
N ARG A 137 18.42 -8.05 -5.38
CA ARG A 137 18.14 -8.84 -6.60
C ARG A 137 17.65 -7.98 -7.76
N TYR A 138 16.81 -6.99 -7.49
CA TYR A 138 16.23 -6.12 -8.51
C TYR A 138 16.98 -4.77 -8.66
N LYS A 139 18.03 -4.53 -7.89
CA LYS A 139 18.79 -3.26 -7.86
C LYS A 139 17.92 -2.04 -7.60
N ILE A 140 16.98 -2.18 -6.65
CA ILE A 140 16.08 -1.09 -6.25
C ILE A 140 16.88 -0.06 -5.44
N PRO A 141 16.89 1.22 -5.84
CA PRO A 141 17.62 2.26 -5.12
C PRO A 141 17.03 2.51 -3.72
N ASP A 142 17.92 2.56 -2.72
CA ASP A 142 17.55 2.76 -1.32
C ASP A 142 16.78 4.05 -1.05
N LYS A 143 17.05 5.10 -1.84
CA LYS A 143 16.39 6.40 -1.71
C LYS A 143 14.85 6.30 -1.73
N TYR A 144 14.30 5.28 -2.38
CA TYR A 144 12.84 5.11 -2.43
C TYR A 144 12.29 4.61 -1.09
N TYR A 145 12.99 3.72 -0.39
CA TYR A 145 12.53 3.27 0.91
C TYR A 145 12.71 4.34 1.99
N ILE A 146 13.78 5.11 1.91
CA ILE A 146 13.99 6.28 2.78
C ILE A 146 12.85 7.30 2.57
N ALA A 147 12.51 7.61 1.31
CA ALA A 147 11.39 8.52 1.00
C ALA A 147 10.04 7.98 1.53
N PHE A 148 9.83 6.66 1.51
CA PHE A 148 8.65 6.04 2.11
C PHE A 148 8.62 6.23 3.63
N LEU A 149 9.71 5.95 4.33
CA LEU A 149 9.78 6.14 5.78
C LEU A 149 9.63 7.61 6.19
N ASP A 150 10.16 8.54 5.39
CA ASP A 150 9.98 9.97 5.62
C ASP A 150 8.51 10.41 5.44
N ALA A 151 7.78 9.84 4.48
CA ALA A 151 6.34 10.08 4.35
C ALA A 151 5.58 9.56 5.59
N MET A 152 5.93 8.38 6.09
CA MET A 152 5.33 7.83 7.33
C MET A 152 5.61 8.71 8.55
N LYS A 153 6.80 9.30 8.66
CA LYS A 153 7.11 10.27 9.73
C LYS A 153 6.23 11.53 9.63
N LYS A 154 5.94 12.02 8.42
CA LYS A 154 5.03 13.17 8.22
C LYS A 154 3.61 12.90 8.71
N ASP A 155 3.10 11.67 8.59
CA ASP A 155 1.76 11.29 9.06
C ASP A 155 1.61 11.34 10.58
N ILE A 156 2.71 11.30 11.34
CA ILE A 156 2.66 11.44 12.81
C ILE A 156 2.25 12.88 13.21
N GLU A 157 2.55 13.88 12.38
CA GLU A 157 2.37 15.31 12.70
C GLU A 157 1.22 16.01 11.95
N SER A 158 0.43 15.30 11.15
CA SER A 158 -0.67 15.86 10.36
C SER A 158 -0.23 17.04 9.48
N SER A 159 0.25 16.75 8.28
CA SER A 159 0.72 17.75 7.34
C SER A 159 -0.43 18.41 6.57
N VAL A 160 -0.21 19.64 6.13
CA VAL A 160 -1.14 20.44 5.33
C VAL A 160 -0.53 20.73 3.96
N TYR A 161 -1.28 20.52 2.90
CA TYR A 161 -0.83 20.68 1.50
C TYR A 161 -1.50 21.90 0.85
N LYS A 162 -0.74 22.68 0.09
CA LYS A 162 -1.21 23.92 -0.54
C LYS A 162 -2.17 23.63 -1.70
N ASP A 163 -1.72 22.77 -2.61
CA ASP A 163 -2.37 22.42 -3.87
C ASP A 163 -2.11 20.92 -4.22
N TRP A 164 -2.68 20.46 -5.33
CA TRP A 164 -2.48 19.07 -5.79
C TRP A 164 -1.03 18.71 -6.04
N LYS A 165 -0.24 19.65 -6.55
CA LYS A 165 1.19 19.42 -6.81
C LYS A 165 1.95 19.19 -5.50
N ASP A 166 1.69 20.01 -4.50
CA ASP A 166 2.28 19.90 -3.16
C ASP A 166 1.93 18.55 -2.51
N LEU A 167 0.64 18.15 -2.54
CA LEU A 167 0.21 16.84 -2.04
C LEU A 167 0.91 15.68 -2.76
N ILE A 168 0.99 15.75 -4.10
CA ILE A 168 1.59 14.67 -4.91
C ILE A 168 3.10 14.58 -4.68
N ASP A 169 3.82 15.70 -4.76
CA ASP A 169 5.28 15.70 -4.73
C ASP A 169 5.84 15.52 -3.31
N ASN A 170 5.17 16.07 -2.30
CA ASN A 170 5.68 16.10 -0.93
C ASN A 170 5.10 15.00 -0.01
N TYR A 171 4.04 14.30 -0.44
CA TYR A 171 3.45 13.23 0.35
C TYR A 171 3.16 11.96 -0.46
N ILE A 172 2.34 12.01 -1.54
CA ILE A 172 1.98 10.83 -2.31
C ILE A 172 3.22 10.19 -2.96
N PHE A 173 4.23 10.97 -3.31
CA PHE A 173 5.50 10.45 -3.79
C PHE A 173 6.08 9.42 -2.82
N GLY A 174 6.23 9.76 -1.55
CA GLY A 174 6.77 8.87 -0.53
C GLY A 174 5.79 7.77 -0.11
N SER A 175 4.52 8.11 0.14
CA SER A 175 3.55 7.15 0.69
C SER A 175 3.04 6.13 -0.33
N ALA A 176 3.04 6.43 -1.64
CA ALA A 176 2.48 5.55 -2.66
C ALA A 176 3.34 5.40 -3.92
N THR A 177 3.88 6.50 -4.49
CA THR A 177 4.60 6.42 -5.77
C THR A 177 5.84 5.54 -5.69
N VAL A 178 6.63 5.66 -4.63
CA VAL A 178 7.83 4.82 -4.45
C VAL A 178 7.47 3.34 -4.27
N VAL A 179 6.30 3.01 -3.71
CA VAL A 179 5.80 1.63 -3.65
C VAL A 179 5.51 1.12 -5.06
N GLY A 180 4.87 1.94 -5.91
CA GLY A 180 4.71 1.65 -7.33
C GLY A 180 6.05 1.43 -8.04
N TYR A 181 7.10 2.16 -7.67
CA TYR A 181 8.44 1.98 -8.20
C TYR A 181 9.06 0.64 -7.77
N PHE A 182 8.95 0.23 -6.50
CA PHE A 182 9.37 -1.12 -6.08
C PHE A 182 8.73 -2.20 -6.94
N LEU A 183 7.43 -2.08 -7.18
CA LEU A 183 6.69 -3.02 -8.01
C LEU A 183 7.13 -2.97 -9.48
N SER A 184 7.48 -1.80 -10.02
CA SER A 184 7.98 -1.69 -11.40
C SER A 184 9.27 -2.47 -11.62
N TYR A 185 10.19 -2.44 -10.65
CA TYR A 185 11.41 -3.25 -10.70
C TYR A 185 11.12 -4.76 -10.69
N VAL A 186 10.14 -5.20 -9.90
CA VAL A 186 9.75 -6.62 -9.82
C VAL A 186 8.96 -7.06 -11.05
N TYR A 187 8.06 -6.23 -11.52
CA TYR A 187 7.21 -6.54 -12.69
C TYR A 187 8.02 -6.57 -13.99
N GLY A 188 9.06 -5.72 -14.08
CA GLY A 188 9.88 -5.60 -15.27
C GLY A 188 9.16 -4.92 -16.44
N HIS A 189 9.92 -4.57 -17.46
CA HIS A 189 9.41 -3.92 -18.67
C HIS A 189 9.36 -4.87 -19.87
N SER A 190 8.48 -4.59 -20.82
CA SER A 190 8.40 -5.31 -22.10
C SER A 190 9.64 -5.01 -22.98
N LYS A 191 9.82 -5.80 -24.04
CA LYS A 191 10.93 -5.58 -24.99
C LYS A 191 10.86 -4.21 -25.70
N ASN A 192 9.64 -3.65 -25.83
CA ASN A 192 9.37 -2.40 -26.54
C ASN A 192 9.22 -1.21 -25.59
N SER A 193 9.64 -1.34 -24.34
CA SER A 193 9.54 -0.28 -23.34
C SER A 193 10.74 -0.29 -22.40
N SER A 194 10.83 0.70 -21.57
CA SER A 194 11.89 0.90 -20.59
C SER A 194 11.34 0.81 -19.15
N LEU A 195 12.23 0.60 -18.19
CA LEU A 195 11.89 0.70 -16.77
C LEU A 195 11.34 2.10 -16.43
N GLY A 196 11.86 3.16 -17.04
CA GLY A 196 11.38 4.54 -16.87
C GLY A 196 9.90 4.68 -17.24
N GLU A 197 9.48 4.13 -18.39
CA GLU A 197 8.07 4.15 -18.82
C GLU A 197 7.17 3.33 -17.88
N CYS A 198 7.67 2.19 -17.36
CA CYS A 198 6.96 1.44 -16.32
C CYS A 198 6.79 2.26 -15.04
N MET A 199 7.84 2.98 -14.62
CA MET A 199 7.79 3.84 -13.44
C MET A 199 6.81 5.00 -13.60
N GLU A 200 6.73 5.64 -14.76
CA GLU A 200 5.73 6.68 -15.04
C GLU A 200 4.29 6.13 -15.02
N THR A 201 4.09 4.92 -15.55
CA THR A 201 2.80 4.23 -15.47
C THR A 201 2.44 3.91 -14.02
N SER A 202 3.40 3.37 -13.26
CA SER A 202 3.22 3.06 -11.82
C SER A 202 2.99 4.31 -10.98
N LYS A 203 3.68 5.42 -11.28
CA LYS A 203 3.44 6.72 -10.63
C LYS A 203 1.98 7.14 -10.81
N SER A 204 1.49 7.13 -12.04
CA SER A 204 0.11 7.51 -12.33
C SER A 204 -0.90 6.61 -11.61
N LEU A 205 -0.68 5.29 -11.63
CA LEU A 205 -1.55 4.34 -10.93
C LEU A 205 -1.47 4.50 -9.41
N ALA A 206 -0.28 4.66 -8.84
CA ALA A 206 -0.08 4.84 -7.40
C ALA A 206 -0.77 6.11 -6.88
N ILE A 207 -0.67 7.23 -7.62
CA ILE A 207 -1.37 8.48 -7.28
C ILE A 207 -2.90 8.24 -7.32
N ALA A 208 -3.41 7.59 -8.38
CA ALA A 208 -4.84 7.28 -8.49
C ALA A 208 -5.34 6.42 -7.33
N LEU A 209 -4.58 5.37 -6.97
CA LEU A 209 -4.90 4.48 -5.84
C LEU A 209 -4.92 5.23 -4.51
N GLN A 210 -3.93 6.08 -4.27
CA GLN A 210 -3.82 6.84 -3.02
C GLN A 210 -4.93 7.88 -2.89
N LEU A 211 -5.22 8.61 -3.94
CA LEU A 211 -6.36 9.56 -3.97
C LEU A 211 -7.70 8.85 -3.77
N THR A 212 -7.87 7.64 -4.33
CA THR A 212 -9.07 6.81 -4.07
C THR A 212 -9.15 6.38 -2.59
N ASN A 213 -8.02 6.03 -1.96
CA ASN A 213 -7.97 5.73 -0.54
C ASN A 213 -8.36 6.96 0.30
N PHE A 214 -7.81 8.13 0.00
CA PHE A 214 -8.18 9.38 0.66
C PHE A 214 -9.67 9.68 0.48
N ALA A 215 -10.21 9.60 -0.75
CA ALA A 215 -11.64 9.80 -1.01
C ALA A 215 -12.52 8.83 -0.21
N ARG A 216 -12.10 7.58 -0.07
CA ARG A 216 -12.81 6.57 0.71
C ARG A 216 -12.81 6.86 2.21
N ASP A 217 -11.68 7.36 2.71
CA ASP A 217 -11.37 7.42 4.14
C ASP A 217 -11.48 8.83 4.74
N VAL A 218 -11.95 9.86 3.98
CA VAL A 218 -12.05 11.28 4.42
C VAL A 218 -12.65 11.43 5.82
N SER A 219 -13.76 10.72 6.11
CA SER A 219 -14.42 10.79 7.41
C SER A 219 -13.57 10.20 8.55
N GLU A 220 -12.90 9.08 8.30
CA GLU A 220 -12.02 8.43 9.28
C GLU A 220 -10.76 9.28 9.52
N ASP A 221 -10.21 9.88 8.48
CA ASP A 221 -9.04 10.75 8.56
C ASP A 221 -9.33 12.05 9.30
N SER A 222 -10.49 12.66 9.06
CA SER A 222 -10.92 13.87 9.78
C SER A 222 -11.07 13.63 11.30
N ILE A 223 -11.54 12.43 11.70
CA ILE A 223 -11.61 12.04 13.12
C ILE A 223 -10.21 11.96 13.74
N ARG A 224 -9.20 11.55 12.95
CA ARG A 224 -7.80 11.51 13.36
C ARG A 224 -7.08 12.86 13.28
N GLY A 225 -7.79 13.93 12.89
CA GLY A 225 -7.23 15.27 12.67
C GLY A 225 -6.40 15.38 11.40
N ARG A 226 -6.63 14.52 10.42
CA ARG A 226 -5.93 14.51 9.11
C ARG A 226 -6.86 14.96 7.99
N CYS A 227 -6.33 15.75 7.07
CA CYS A 227 -7.02 16.13 5.84
C CYS A 227 -6.04 16.11 4.67
N TYR A 228 -6.25 15.20 3.74
CA TYR A 228 -5.43 15.09 2.52
C TYR A 228 -6.00 15.90 1.34
N LEU A 229 -7.10 16.65 1.55
CA LEU A 229 -7.54 17.61 0.55
C LEU A 229 -6.62 18.85 0.58
N PRO A 230 -6.08 19.32 -0.56
CA PRO A 230 -5.33 20.57 -0.59
C PRO A 230 -6.15 21.77 -0.13
N LYS A 231 -5.46 22.76 0.49
CA LYS A 231 -6.10 23.94 1.09
C LYS A 231 -6.86 24.83 0.12
N ASP A 232 -6.43 24.86 -1.14
CA ASP A 232 -7.00 25.72 -2.19
C ASP A 232 -8.27 25.15 -2.80
N GLN A 233 -8.68 23.93 -2.41
CA GLN A 233 -9.81 23.26 -3.01
C GLN A 233 -11.15 23.87 -2.55
N LYS A 234 -12.06 24.01 -3.51
CA LYS A 234 -13.34 24.64 -3.34
C LYS A 234 -14.48 23.70 -3.72
N ASP A 235 -15.63 23.88 -3.07
CA ASP A 235 -16.87 23.20 -3.41
C ASP A 235 -17.53 23.79 -4.69
N HIS A 236 -18.73 23.27 -5.02
CA HIS A 236 -19.53 23.75 -6.15
C HIS A 236 -20.03 25.19 -5.99
N LYS A 237 -20.00 25.75 -4.76
CA LYS A 237 -20.33 27.16 -4.45
C LYS A 237 -19.11 28.08 -4.45
N ASN A 238 -17.96 27.58 -4.89
CA ASN A 238 -16.68 28.27 -4.90
C ASN A 238 -16.14 28.66 -3.50
N GLN A 239 -16.54 27.91 -2.46
CA GLN A 239 -16.09 28.12 -1.07
C GLN A 239 -14.98 27.13 -0.72
N ILE A 240 -13.93 27.62 -0.03
CA ILE A 240 -12.83 26.78 0.47
C ILE A 240 -13.36 25.89 1.59
N ILE A 241 -13.21 24.57 1.42
CA ILE A 241 -13.82 23.57 2.32
C ILE A 241 -12.82 22.89 3.28
N TYR A 242 -11.52 23.18 3.19
CA TYR A 242 -10.49 22.52 4.00
C TYR A 242 -10.78 22.56 5.50
N ASN A 243 -11.11 23.73 6.04
CA ASN A 243 -11.39 23.90 7.46
C ASN A 243 -12.68 23.17 7.88
N GLY A 244 -13.68 23.12 7.02
CA GLY A 244 -14.91 22.38 7.29
C GLY A 244 -14.66 20.87 7.38
N VAL A 245 -13.78 20.31 6.54
CA VAL A 245 -13.36 18.91 6.64
C VAL A 245 -12.69 18.64 8.00
N ILE A 246 -11.77 19.48 8.43
CA ILE A 246 -11.11 19.36 9.75
C ILE A 246 -12.12 19.48 10.88
N ASN A 247 -13.09 20.39 10.76
CA ASN A 247 -14.17 20.59 11.75
C ASN A 247 -15.29 19.55 11.62
N LYS A 248 -15.15 18.56 10.72
CA LYS A 248 -16.11 17.46 10.53
C LYS A 248 -17.47 17.92 10.00
N ASN A 249 -17.50 19.00 9.22
CA ASN A 249 -18.68 19.42 8.49
C ASN A 249 -19.04 18.36 7.43
N ILE A 250 -20.27 17.87 7.43
CA ILE A 250 -20.70 16.75 6.59
C ILE A 250 -20.66 17.12 5.10
N ASP A 251 -21.13 18.29 4.73
CA ASP A 251 -21.19 18.74 3.34
C ASP A 251 -19.79 18.93 2.77
N ASP A 252 -18.86 19.47 3.58
CA ASP A 252 -17.46 19.64 3.20
C ASP A 252 -16.73 18.31 3.08
N ILE A 253 -17.05 17.33 3.94
CA ILE A 253 -16.53 15.96 3.84
C ILE A 253 -17.02 15.29 2.54
N ILE A 254 -18.31 15.43 2.20
CA ILE A 254 -18.86 14.89 0.96
C ILE A 254 -18.21 15.56 -0.26
N SER A 255 -18.10 16.90 -0.24
CA SER A 255 -17.45 17.67 -1.31
C SER A 255 -15.97 17.26 -1.48
N SER A 256 -15.24 17.09 -0.37
CA SER A 256 -13.84 16.63 -0.36
C SER A 256 -13.71 15.23 -0.98
N LYS A 257 -14.61 14.31 -0.62
CA LYS A 257 -14.68 12.95 -1.17
C LYS A 257 -14.80 12.97 -2.70
N LEU A 258 -15.69 13.81 -3.24
CA LEU A 258 -15.91 13.94 -4.67
C LEU A 258 -14.70 14.59 -5.39
N LEU A 259 -14.08 15.63 -4.81
CA LEU A 259 -12.91 16.27 -5.38
C LEU A 259 -11.73 15.31 -5.48
N LEU A 260 -11.43 14.58 -4.40
CA LEU A 260 -10.37 13.55 -4.38
C LEU A 260 -10.64 12.43 -5.38
N ALA A 261 -11.88 11.95 -5.48
CA ALA A 261 -12.25 10.89 -6.41
C ALA A 261 -12.22 11.34 -7.88
N ASN A 262 -12.59 12.60 -8.18
CA ASN A 262 -12.46 13.16 -9.53
C ASN A 262 -11.00 13.33 -9.94
N GLU A 263 -10.13 13.79 -9.04
CA GLU A 263 -8.70 13.85 -9.32
C GLU A 263 -8.10 12.46 -9.52
N ALA A 264 -8.50 11.46 -8.71
CA ALA A 264 -8.10 10.06 -8.90
C ALA A 264 -8.48 9.55 -10.29
N LYS A 265 -9.70 9.86 -10.79
CA LYS A 265 -10.15 9.47 -12.12
C LYS A 265 -9.21 9.95 -13.22
N ARG A 266 -8.76 11.21 -13.17
CA ARG A 266 -7.80 11.76 -14.14
C ARG A 266 -6.49 10.97 -14.17
N TRP A 267 -6.02 10.51 -13.01
CA TRP A 267 -4.80 9.71 -12.91
C TRP A 267 -4.99 8.27 -13.41
N TYR A 268 -6.16 7.65 -13.23
CA TYR A 268 -6.49 6.35 -13.86
C TYR A 268 -6.45 6.45 -15.39
N GLU A 269 -7.00 7.50 -15.96
CA GLU A 269 -6.99 7.73 -17.40
C GLU A 269 -5.57 7.84 -17.97
N LYS A 270 -4.66 8.49 -17.25
CA LYS A 270 -3.25 8.62 -17.66
C LYS A 270 -2.50 7.28 -17.73
N CYS A 271 -2.84 6.29 -16.92
CA CYS A 271 -2.12 5.02 -16.90
C CYS A 271 -2.80 3.88 -17.67
N SER A 272 -4.08 3.99 -18.01
CA SER A 272 -4.88 2.89 -18.57
C SER A 272 -4.25 2.27 -19.84
N ASN A 273 -3.76 3.09 -20.77
CA ASN A 273 -3.20 2.68 -22.06
C ASN A 273 -1.69 2.36 -22.00
N ARG A 274 -1.07 2.42 -20.81
CA ARG A 274 0.38 2.24 -20.62
C ARG A 274 0.75 0.97 -19.86
N ILE A 275 -0.24 0.15 -19.47
CA ILE A 275 0.01 -1.10 -18.73
C ILE A 275 0.79 -2.10 -19.59
N ASP A 276 0.72 -2.02 -20.90
CA ASP A 276 1.46 -2.88 -21.83
C ASP A 276 2.96 -2.58 -21.87
N ASN A 277 3.44 -1.53 -21.20
CA ASN A 277 4.85 -1.29 -20.93
C ASN A 277 5.49 -2.38 -20.06
N PHE A 278 4.71 -3.01 -19.19
CA PHE A 278 5.20 -4.10 -18.32
C PHE A 278 5.36 -5.43 -19.06
N THR A 279 6.10 -6.37 -18.43
CA THR A 279 6.18 -7.74 -18.94
C THR A 279 4.80 -8.39 -19.01
N GLU A 280 4.58 -9.26 -19.98
CA GLU A 280 3.29 -9.89 -20.26
C GLU A 280 2.73 -10.62 -19.02
N ASP A 281 3.59 -11.31 -18.28
CA ASP A 281 3.23 -12.09 -17.10
C ASP A 281 2.80 -11.25 -15.89
N SER A 282 3.04 -9.92 -15.91
CA SER A 282 2.64 -8.97 -14.86
C SER A 282 1.39 -8.16 -15.25
N ARG A 283 1.10 -8.00 -16.53
CA ARG A 283 0.02 -7.13 -17.04
C ARG A 283 -1.34 -7.47 -16.45
N LEU A 284 -1.64 -8.77 -16.33
CA LEU A 284 -2.95 -9.20 -15.81
C LEU A 284 -3.18 -8.71 -14.37
N ALA A 285 -2.18 -8.83 -13.51
CA ALA A 285 -2.27 -8.35 -12.12
C ALA A 285 -2.42 -6.82 -12.05
N ILE A 286 -1.69 -6.09 -12.90
CA ILE A 286 -1.74 -4.62 -12.95
C ILE A 286 -3.09 -4.16 -13.49
N LYS A 287 -3.60 -4.77 -14.59
CA LYS A 287 -4.94 -4.49 -15.15
C LYS A 287 -6.04 -4.76 -14.11
N ALA A 288 -5.95 -5.88 -13.37
CA ALA A 288 -6.90 -6.22 -12.33
C ALA A 288 -6.86 -5.21 -11.17
N CYS A 289 -5.67 -4.77 -10.75
CA CYS A 289 -5.51 -3.72 -9.74
C CYS A 289 -6.14 -2.40 -10.19
N HIS A 290 -5.79 -1.94 -11.38
CA HIS A 290 -6.38 -0.73 -11.99
C HIS A 290 -7.91 -0.82 -12.02
N THR A 291 -8.46 -1.89 -12.58
CA THR A 291 -9.92 -2.07 -12.73
C THR A 291 -10.62 -2.11 -11.37
N LEU A 292 -10.05 -2.81 -10.40
CA LEU A 292 -10.62 -2.94 -9.06
C LEU A 292 -10.75 -1.59 -8.36
N TYR A 293 -9.67 -0.82 -8.37
CA TYR A 293 -9.67 0.47 -7.68
C TYR A 293 -10.41 1.56 -8.47
N SER A 294 -10.37 1.54 -9.81
CA SER A 294 -11.24 2.41 -10.65
C SER A 294 -12.72 2.13 -10.38
N LYS A 295 -13.11 0.85 -10.20
CA LYS A 295 -14.48 0.49 -9.84
C LYS A 295 -14.86 1.03 -8.45
N LEU A 296 -13.95 0.94 -7.47
CA LEU A 296 -14.14 1.55 -6.15
C LEU A 296 -14.30 3.07 -6.26
N ASN A 297 -13.43 3.73 -7.01
CA ASN A 297 -13.48 5.17 -7.24
C ASN A 297 -14.80 5.60 -7.90
N ASN A 298 -15.24 4.86 -8.93
CA ASN A 298 -16.53 5.10 -9.57
C ASN A 298 -17.72 4.89 -8.64
N LYS A 299 -17.62 3.95 -7.69
CA LYS A 299 -18.65 3.75 -6.66
C LYS A 299 -18.70 4.94 -5.72
N ILE A 300 -17.56 5.50 -5.32
CA ILE A 300 -17.47 6.74 -4.54
C ILE A 300 -18.14 7.90 -5.28
N LEU A 301 -17.84 8.08 -6.56
CA LEU A 301 -18.39 9.17 -7.38
C LEU A 301 -19.90 9.08 -7.60
N LYS A 302 -20.47 7.88 -7.62
CA LYS A 302 -21.92 7.67 -7.82
C LYS A 302 -22.77 7.91 -6.57
N GLN A 303 -22.15 7.96 -5.40
CA GLN A 303 -22.85 8.12 -4.13
C GLN A 303 -22.67 9.56 -3.60
N GLU A 304 -23.22 10.53 -4.34
CA GLU A 304 -23.06 11.97 -4.10
C GLU A 304 -23.44 12.42 -2.68
N ASN A 305 -24.33 11.72 -2.00
CA ASN A 305 -24.82 12.10 -0.67
C ASN A 305 -24.44 11.12 0.45
N ASN A 306 -23.46 10.24 0.23
CA ASN A 306 -23.13 9.22 1.22
C ASN A 306 -21.85 9.55 1.99
N PHE A 307 -22.03 9.78 3.28
CA PHE A 307 -20.97 9.96 4.27
C PHE A 307 -20.18 8.67 4.56
N GLN A 308 -20.74 7.48 4.27
CA GLN A 308 -20.19 6.20 4.66
C GLN A 308 -18.95 5.80 3.83
N ARG A 309 -18.13 4.95 4.44
CA ARG A 309 -16.94 4.36 3.82
C ARG A 309 -17.34 3.32 2.79
N GLU A 310 -16.94 3.54 1.54
CA GLU A 310 -17.21 2.62 0.44
C GLU A 310 -16.28 1.40 0.43
N SER A 311 -16.83 0.27 0.01
CA SER A 311 -16.06 -0.95 -0.23
C SER A 311 -16.62 -1.76 -1.39
N LEU A 312 -15.80 -2.60 -1.98
CA LEU A 312 -16.25 -3.59 -2.96
C LEU A 312 -16.58 -4.91 -2.26
N SER A 313 -17.71 -5.49 -2.61
CA SER A 313 -18.10 -6.83 -2.16
C SER A 313 -17.14 -7.90 -2.72
N VAL A 314 -17.17 -9.10 -2.15
CA VAL A 314 -16.38 -10.23 -2.64
C VAL A 314 -16.72 -10.57 -4.09
N VAL A 315 -18.01 -10.52 -4.45
CA VAL A 315 -18.50 -10.76 -5.82
C VAL A 315 -17.94 -9.73 -6.79
N GLU A 316 -17.96 -8.43 -6.41
CA GLU A 316 -17.38 -7.36 -7.22
C GLU A 316 -15.87 -7.52 -7.42
N LYS A 317 -15.14 -7.99 -6.40
CA LYS A 317 -13.69 -8.27 -6.51
C LYS A 317 -13.40 -9.46 -7.43
N ILE A 318 -14.21 -10.52 -7.36
CA ILE A 318 -14.04 -11.71 -8.21
C ILE A 318 -14.42 -11.40 -9.66
N SER A 319 -15.45 -10.59 -9.91
CA SER A 319 -15.91 -10.24 -11.27
C SER A 319 -14.87 -9.52 -12.14
N ILE A 320 -13.82 -8.98 -11.54
CA ILE A 320 -12.74 -8.29 -12.24
C ILE A 320 -11.72 -9.29 -12.84
N ILE A 321 -11.69 -10.50 -12.30
CA ILE A 321 -10.77 -11.54 -12.75
C ILE A 321 -11.33 -12.17 -14.03
N PRO A 322 -10.53 -12.33 -15.09
CA PRO A 322 -10.99 -12.99 -16.31
C PRO A 322 -11.51 -14.42 -16.04
N LYS A 323 -12.61 -14.80 -16.69
CA LYS A 323 -13.29 -16.09 -16.44
C LYS A 323 -12.35 -17.30 -16.58
N ASN A 324 -11.40 -17.25 -17.53
CA ASN A 324 -10.38 -18.29 -17.72
C ASN A 324 -9.40 -18.44 -16.54
N GLN A 325 -9.36 -17.47 -15.60
CA GLN A 325 -8.55 -17.52 -14.38
C GLN A 325 -9.35 -17.96 -13.15
N TYR A 326 -10.68 -18.09 -13.25
CA TYR A 326 -11.53 -18.49 -12.12
C TYR A 326 -11.18 -19.86 -11.57
N LEU A 327 -10.84 -20.81 -12.44
CA LEU A 327 -10.45 -22.16 -12.03
C LEU A 327 -9.15 -22.11 -11.22
N LYS A 328 -8.14 -21.37 -11.66
CA LYS A 328 -6.88 -21.15 -10.94
C LYS A 328 -7.12 -20.47 -9.59
N LEU A 329 -8.02 -19.48 -9.55
CA LEU A 329 -8.37 -18.78 -8.32
C LEU A 329 -9.16 -19.70 -7.36
N ALA A 330 -10.11 -20.47 -7.86
CA ALA A 330 -10.88 -21.45 -7.07
C ALA A 330 -9.98 -22.53 -6.47
N ILE A 331 -9.09 -23.13 -7.27
CA ILE A 331 -8.10 -24.10 -6.80
C ILE A 331 -7.22 -23.46 -5.72
N ALA A 332 -6.74 -22.24 -5.96
CA ALA A 332 -5.91 -21.53 -5.01
C ALA A 332 -6.67 -21.12 -3.72
N LEU A 333 -7.97 -20.90 -3.76
CA LEU A 333 -8.81 -20.65 -2.58
C LEU A 333 -9.03 -21.92 -1.76
N VAL A 334 -9.16 -23.07 -2.43
CA VAL A 334 -9.35 -24.39 -1.78
C VAL A 334 -8.05 -24.90 -1.17
N MET A 335 -6.92 -24.76 -1.88
CA MET A 335 -5.60 -25.22 -1.41
C MET A 335 -4.97 -24.33 -0.31
N ASN A 336 -5.59 -23.22 0.06
CA ASN A 336 -5.09 -22.29 1.09
C ASN A 336 -6.07 -22.10 2.26
N LYS A 337 -6.93 -23.12 2.52
CA LYS A 337 -7.66 -23.22 3.78
C LYS A 337 -6.78 -23.72 4.91
#